data_6144764dc7cbda8e9a606171a7b343e9
#
_entry.id   6144764dc7cbda8e9a606171a7b343e9
#
_cell.length_a   1.000
_cell.length_b   1.000
_cell.length_c   1.000
_cell.angle_alpha   90.00
_cell.angle_beta   90.00
_cell.angle_gamma   90.00
#
_symmetry.space_group_name_H-M   'P 1'
#
loop_
_entity.id
_entity.type
_entity.pdbx_description
1 polymer ?
#
loop_
_entity_poly.entity_id
_entity_poly.type
_entity_poly.pdbx_seq_one_letter_code
_entity_poly.pdbx_strand_id
1 'polypeptide(L)'
;MDIKDMSAEQRKEELARLADAVKAAKAETKTAKARVAEGKAAVKDAKTAEDKDALKESLAAQEAACQAATAKVAEAVAREADFRAEAKAIEDAEKAEADQARREAEEAAAEQARKADPFQALAEKYAKAYPDCKAFHITSDRQVFLDKDKNLAQYHQKGLGEGEVRTINVR
;
A
#
# COMPACT_ATOMS: atom_id res chain seq x y z
N MET A 1 6.11 22.17 1.69
CA MET A 1 5.64 21.25 0.63
C MET A 1 4.75 20.25 1.33
N ASP A 2 3.53 20.06 0.85
CA ASP A 2 2.61 19.10 1.43
C ASP A 2 3.10 17.69 1.06
N ILE A 3 2.96 16.73 1.97
CA ILE A 3 3.40 15.33 1.73
C ILE A 3 2.69 14.70 0.53
N LYS A 4 1.48 15.16 0.22
CA LYS A 4 0.69 14.72 -0.93
C LYS A 4 1.29 15.15 -2.28
N ASP A 5 2.05 16.25 -2.28
CA ASP A 5 2.71 16.77 -3.47
C ASP A 5 4.11 16.20 -3.68
N MET A 6 4.58 15.37 -2.75
CA MET A 6 5.90 14.75 -2.79
C MET A 6 5.87 13.44 -3.61
N SER A 7 6.90 13.26 -4.44
CA SER A 7 7.13 11.96 -5.08
C SER A 7 7.50 10.87 -4.05
N ALA A 8 7.39 9.60 -4.41
CA ALA A 8 7.79 8.48 -3.55
C ALA A 8 9.27 8.58 -3.11
N GLU A 9 10.16 9.04 -3.99
CA GLU A 9 11.57 9.27 -3.66
C GLU A 9 11.74 10.41 -2.66
N GLN A 10 11.05 11.53 -2.86
CA GLN A 10 11.08 12.66 -1.91
C GLN A 10 10.54 12.28 -0.55
N ARG A 11 9.46 11.48 -0.48
CA ARG A 11 8.92 10.94 0.77
C ARG A 11 9.95 10.06 1.49
N LYS A 12 10.69 9.24 0.75
CA LYS A 12 11.76 8.40 1.28
C LYS A 12 12.96 9.19 1.80
N GLU A 13 13.38 10.22 1.09
CA GLU A 13 14.46 11.12 1.51
C GLU A 13 14.08 11.88 2.78
N GLU A 14 12.86 12.41 2.86
CA GLU A 14 12.41 13.13 4.05
C GLU A 14 12.29 12.19 5.27
N LEU A 15 11.84 10.94 5.08
CA LEU A 15 11.88 9.93 6.15
C LEU A 15 13.30 9.67 6.65
N ALA A 16 14.27 9.56 5.77
CA ALA A 16 15.68 9.38 6.15
C ALA A 16 16.20 10.58 6.94
N ARG A 17 15.87 11.80 6.50
CA ARG A 17 16.20 13.04 7.19
C ARG A 17 15.59 13.12 8.59
N LEU A 18 14.32 12.75 8.75
CA LEU A 18 13.64 12.71 10.04
C LEU A 18 14.26 11.66 10.97
N ALA A 19 14.61 10.48 10.47
CA ALA A 19 15.31 9.45 11.24
C ALA A 19 16.69 9.91 11.71
N ASP A 20 17.43 10.64 10.88
CA ASP A 20 18.72 11.22 11.27
C ASP A 20 18.54 12.33 12.33
N ALA A 21 17.50 13.14 12.22
CA ALA A 21 17.16 14.14 13.24
C ALA A 21 16.86 13.48 14.62
N VAL A 22 16.11 12.38 14.62
CA VAL A 22 15.85 11.58 15.84
C VAL A 22 17.14 11.04 16.43
N LYS A 23 18.04 10.55 15.58
CA LYS A 23 19.35 10.02 16.02
C LYS A 23 20.23 11.12 16.62
N ALA A 24 20.26 12.29 16.01
CA ALA A 24 20.98 13.45 16.52
C ALA A 24 20.42 13.90 17.89
N ALA A 25 19.11 14.06 18.01
CA ALA A 25 18.45 14.43 19.26
C ALA A 25 18.71 13.42 20.40
N LYS A 26 18.71 12.12 20.08
CA LYS A 26 19.09 11.06 21.05
C LYS A 26 20.55 11.18 21.50
N ALA A 27 21.47 11.53 20.60
CA ALA A 27 22.88 11.75 20.96
C ALA A 27 23.05 12.96 21.86
N GLU A 28 22.37 14.08 21.58
CA GLU A 28 22.34 15.26 22.43
C GLU A 28 21.81 14.94 23.83
N THR A 29 20.72 14.18 23.92
CA THR A 29 20.14 13.75 25.19
C THR A 29 21.10 12.86 25.99
N LYS A 30 21.84 11.97 25.33
CA LYS A 30 22.87 11.15 25.97
C LYS A 30 23.98 12.01 26.57
N THR A 31 24.46 13.02 25.85
CA THR A 31 25.48 13.95 26.31
C THR A 31 24.97 14.80 27.48
N ALA A 32 23.71 15.29 27.39
CA ALA A 32 23.11 16.06 28.48
C ALA A 32 22.94 15.23 29.75
N LYS A 33 22.54 13.96 29.65
CA LYS A 33 22.48 13.04 30.79
C LYS A 33 23.84 12.79 31.43
N ALA A 34 24.89 12.66 30.63
CA ALA A 34 26.25 12.52 31.14
C ALA A 34 26.69 13.75 31.95
N ARG A 35 26.42 14.96 31.43
CA ARG A 35 26.73 16.21 32.15
C ARG A 35 25.98 16.33 33.48
N VAL A 36 24.71 15.94 33.51
CA VAL A 36 23.92 15.90 34.75
C VAL A 36 24.56 14.93 35.78
N ALA A 37 25.01 13.75 35.33
CA ALA A 37 25.67 12.78 36.19
C ALA A 37 26.99 13.33 36.77
N GLU A 38 27.81 13.98 35.95
CA GLU A 38 29.03 14.65 36.36
C GLU A 38 28.75 15.79 37.34
N GLY A 39 27.74 16.64 37.08
CA GLY A 39 27.29 17.70 37.96
C GLY A 39 26.84 17.18 39.33
N LYS A 40 26.11 16.07 39.38
CA LYS A 40 25.69 15.40 40.63
C LYS A 40 26.89 14.89 41.43
N ALA A 41 27.87 14.33 40.76
CA ALA A 41 29.10 13.90 41.40
C ALA A 41 29.88 15.09 41.97
N ALA A 42 30.03 16.16 41.19
CA ALA A 42 30.73 17.39 41.65
C ALA A 42 30.09 18.02 42.87
N VAL A 43 28.75 18.12 42.94
CA VAL A 43 28.00 18.62 44.10
C VAL A 43 28.27 17.74 45.35
N LYS A 44 28.36 16.42 45.16
CA LYS A 44 28.61 15.48 46.25
C LYS A 44 30.02 15.62 46.80
N ASP A 45 31.01 15.88 45.96
CA ASP A 45 32.42 15.93 46.32
C ASP A 45 32.86 17.33 46.82
N ALA A 46 32.02 18.33 46.69
CA ALA A 46 32.32 19.69 47.11
C ALA A 46 32.49 19.81 48.64
N LYS A 47 33.55 20.47 49.06
CA LYS A 47 33.98 20.55 50.48
C LYS A 47 33.45 21.78 51.22
N THR A 48 33.16 22.87 50.52
CA THR A 48 32.63 24.10 51.13
C THR A 48 31.14 24.28 50.83
N ALA A 49 30.44 25.07 51.65
CA ALA A 49 29.02 25.36 51.42
C ALA A 49 28.83 26.26 50.19
N GLU A 50 29.72 27.23 50.00
CA GLU A 50 29.66 28.14 48.84
C GLU A 50 29.87 27.40 47.53
N ASP A 51 30.87 26.47 47.46
CA ASP A 51 31.08 25.64 46.28
C ASP A 51 29.87 24.75 45.99
N LYS A 52 29.23 24.20 47.03
CA LYS A 52 28.02 23.38 46.87
C LYS A 52 26.86 24.16 46.28
N ASP A 53 26.67 25.40 46.70
CA ASP A 53 25.52 26.20 46.21
C ASP A 53 25.72 26.64 44.75
N ALA A 54 26.94 27.06 44.37
CA ALA A 54 27.30 27.35 43.01
C ALA A 54 27.17 26.11 42.09
N LEU A 55 27.58 24.93 42.54
CA LEU A 55 27.48 23.68 41.81
C LEU A 55 26.00 23.20 41.69
N LYS A 56 25.15 23.44 42.69
CA LYS A 56 23.72 23.14 42.61
C LYS A 56 23.01 24.00 41.57
N GLU A 57 23.34 25.30 41.48
CA GLU A 57 22.80 26.17 40.45
C GLU A 57 23.19 25.70 39.03
N SER A 58 24.49 25.36 38.87
CA SER A 58 24.96 24.76 37.60
C SER A 58 24.29 23.43 37.29
N LEU A 59 24.06 22.57 38.27
CA LEU A 59 23.34 21.29 38.10
C LEU A 59 21.89 21.52 37.70
N ALA A 60 21.19 22.49 38.31
CA ALA A 60 19.82 22.81 37.94
C ALA A 60 19.72 23.25 36.46
N ALA A 61 20.67 24.05 35.99
CA ALA A 61 20.74 24.44 34.55
C ALA A 61 21.00 23.23 33.64
N GLN A 62 21.86 22.29 34.06
CA GLN A 62 22.12 21.04 33.30
C GLN A 62 20.91 20.11 33.29
N GLU A 63 20.15 20.01 34.38
CA GLU A 63 18.92 19.24 34.48
C GLU A 63 17.82 19.84 33.56
N ALA A 64 17.67 21.15 33.54
CA ALA A 64 16.76 21.83 32.63
C ALA A 64 17.14 21.59 31.16
N ALA A 65 18.43 21.69 30.82
CA ALA A 65 18.92 21.37 29.47
C ALA A 65 18.68 19.91 29.10
N CYS A 66 18.84 18.98 30.02
CA CYS A 66 18.54 17.55 29.78
C CYS A 66 17.04 17.31 29.55
N GLN A 67 16.17 17.97 30.29
CA GLN A 67 14.72 17.90 30.08
C GLN A 67 14.35 18.47 28.71
N ALA A 68 14.92 19.61 28.33
CA ALA A 68 14.68 20.21 27.02
C ALA A 68 15.17 19.29 25.87
N ALA A 69 16.35 18.67 26.02
CA ALA A 69 16.84 17.70 25.04
C ALA A 69 15.94 16.46 24.94
N THR A 70 15.40 16.00 26.07
CA THR A 70 14.47 14.86 26.11
C THR A 70 13.14 15.20 25.42
N ALA A 71 12.63 16.41 25.63
CA ALA A 71 11.43 16.88 24.94
C ALA A 71 11.63 16.96 23.42
N LYS A 72 12.80 17.45 22.96
CA LYS A 72 13.15 17.47 21.53
C LYS A 72 13.17 16.06 20.92
N VAL A 73 13.64 15.05 21.64
CA VAL A 73 13.58 13.65 21.15
C VAL A 73 12.14 13.21 20.97
N ALA A 74 11.27 13.48 21.94
CA ALA A 74 9.87 13.10 21.86
C ALA A 74 9.19 13.77 20.65
N GLU A 75 9.45 15.05 20.44
CA GLU A 75 8.92 15.80 19.30
C GLU A 75 9.44 15.27 17.96
N ALA A 76 10.75 14.99 17.86
CA ALA A 76 11.33 14.44 16.64
C ALA A 76 10.79 13.04 16.32
N VAL A 77 10.61 12.18 17.33
CA VAL A 77 10.00 10.85 17.17
C VAL A 77 8.55 10.95 16.72
N ALA A 78 7.78 11.86 17.31
CA ALA A 78 6.39 12.07 16.91
C ALA A 78 6.30 12.51 15.44
N ARG A 79 7.10 13.50 15.04
CA ARG A 79 7.14 13.95 13.63
C ARG A 79 7.52 12.85 12.65
N GLU A 80 8.52 12.03 13.00
CA GLU A 80 8.91 10.88 12.15
C GLU A 80 7.74 9.87 12.03
N ALA A 81 7.07 9.57 13.14
CA ALA A 81 5.96 8.62 13.17
C ALA A 81 4.75 9.13 12.37
N ASP A 82 4.38 10.39 12.54
CA ASP A 82 3.26 11.02 11.82
C ASP A 82 3.55 11.04 10.32
N PHE A 83 4.74 11.49 9.92
CA PHE A 83 5.11 11.51 8.50
C PHE A 83 5.13 10.10 7.89
N ARG A 84 5.63 9.11 8.63
CA ARG A 84 5.64 7.70 8.19
C ARG A 84 4.23 7.14 7.98
N ALA A 85 3.33 7.44 8.90
CA ALA A 85 1.94 7.01 8.81
C ALA A 85 1.23 7.63 7.59
N GLU A 86 1.45 8.92 7.36
CA GLU A 86 0.86 9.65 6.25
C GLU A 86 1.45 9.21 4.90
N ALA A 87 2.77 9.02 4.81
CA ALA A 87 3.43 8.51 3.62
C ALA A 87 2.93 7.12 3.24
N LYS A 88 2.75 6.24 4.23
CA LYS A 88 2.19 4.91 4.02
C LYS A 88 0.74 4.95 3.53
N ALA A 89 -0.09 5.82 4.10
CA ALA A 89 -1.48 5.95 3.66
C ALA A 89 -1.58 6.39 2.20
N ILE A 90 -0.68 7.29 1.75
CA ILE A 90 -0.61 7.73 0.36
C ILE A 90 -0.16 6.56 -0.55
N GLU A 91 0.86 5.82 -0.16
CA GLU A 91 1.35 4.66 -0.93
C GLU A 91 0.28 3.57 -1.08
N ASP A 92 -0.45 3.29 0.00
CA ASP A 92 -1.55 2.31 0.00
C ASP A 92 -2.71 2.78 -0.91
N ALA A 93 -3.01 4.09 -0.95
CA ALA A 93 -4.01 4.66 -1.83
C ALA A 93 -3.57 4.62 -3.31
N GLU A 94 -2.35 5.04 -3.63
CA GLU A 94 -1.77 4.96 -4.98
C GLU A 94 -1.80 3.53 -5.53
N LYS A 95 -1.48 2.55 -4.68
CA LYS A 95 -1.53 1.13 -5.04
C LYS A 95 -2.96 0.65 -5.28
N ALA A 96 -3.91 1.06 -4.45
CA ALA A 96 -5.32 0.69 -4.62
C ALA A 96 -5.88 1.24 -5.94
N GLU A 97 -5.57 2.49 -6.29
CA GLU A 97 -5.96 3.10 -7.56
C GLU A 97 -5.34 2.37 -8.77
N ALA A 98 -4.05 2.02 -8.69
CA ALA A 98 -3.37 1.28 -9.75
C ALA A 98 -3.97 -0.13 -9.94
N ASP A 99 -4.29 -0.82 -8.85
CA ASP A 99 -4.93 -2.14 -8.90
C ASP A 99 -6.36 -2.06 -9.47
N GLN A 100 -7.10 -1.01 -9.15
CA GLN A 100 -8.44 -0.78 -9.71
C GLN A 100 -8.35 -0.49 -11.21
N ALA A 101 -7.48 0.42 -11.64
CA ALA A 101 -7.27 0.75 -13.05
C ALA A 101 -6.87 -0.49 -13.87
N ARG A 102 -6.04 -1.36 -13.30
CA ARG A 102 -5.65 -2.62 -13.95
C ARG A 102 -6.84 -3.55 -14.13
N ARG A 103 -7.70 -3.72 -13.11
CA ARG A 103 -8.91 -4.55 -13.21
C ARG A 103 -9.87 -4.02 -14.27
N GLU A 104 -10.10 -2.72 -14.28
CA GLU A 104 -10.95 -2.07 -15.27
C GLU A 104 -10.41 -2.28 -16.71
N ALA A 105 -9.09 -2.17 -16.88
CA ALA A 105 -8.44 -2.45 -18.16
C ALA A 105 -8.55 -3.92 -18.58
N GLU A 106 -8.38 -4.87 -17.65
CA GLU A 106 -8.55 -6.30 -17.91
C GLU A 106 -9.99 -6.64 -18.27
N GLU A 107 -10.98 -6.06 -17.57
CA GLU A 107 -12.40 -6.24 -17.87
C GLU A 107 -12.77 -5.67 -19.25
N ALA A 108 -12.28 -4.47 -19.56
CA ALA A 108 -12.50 -3.85 -20.87
C ALA A 108 -11.87 -4.67 -22.00
N ALA A 109 -10.66 -5.21 -21.81
CA ALA A 109 -10.01 -6.07 -22.78
C ALA A 109 -10.77 -7.40 -22.96
N ALA A 110 -11.27 -8.00 -21.88
CA ALA A 110 -12.06 -9.22 -21.92
C ALA A 110 -13.41 -8.97 -22.64
N GLU A 111 -14.04 -7.83 -22.42
CA GLU A 111 -15.27 -7.46 -23.11
C GLU A 111 -15.04 -7.23 -24.61
N GLN A 112 -13.94 -6.57 -24.98
CA GLN A 112 -13.56 -6.43 -26.40
C GLN A 112 -13.25 -7.77 -27.05
N ALA A 113 -12.54 -8.67 -26.36
CA ALA A 113 -12.26 -10.01 -26.86
C ALA A 113 -13.56 -10.82 -27.06
N ARG A 114 -14.53 -10.72 -26.15
CA ARG A 114 -15.85 -11.34 -26.30
C ARG A 114 -16.61 -10.76 -27.50
N LYS A 115 -16.60 -9.45 -27.70
CA LYS A 115 -17.24 -8.80 -28.84
C LYS A 115 -16.60 -9.15 -30.19
N ALA A 116 -15.29 -9.43 -30.18
CA ALA A 116 -14.54 -9.85 -31.35
C ALA A 116 -14.74 -11.33 -31.72
N ASP A 117 -15.19 -12.18 -30.78
CA ASP A 117 -15.47 -13.59 -31.04
C ASP A 117 -16.89 -13.76 -31.62
N PRO A 118 -17.02 -14.11 -32.91
CA PRO A 118 -18.33 -14.26 -33.56
C PRO A 118 -19.18 -15.38 -32.92
N PHE A 119 -18.56 -16.36 -32.27
CA PHE A 119 -19.29 -17.42 -31.57
C PHE A 119 -19.87 -16.91 -30.25
N GLN A 120 -19.12 -16.06 -29.52
CA GLN A 120 -19.61 -15.41 -28.32
C GLN A 120 -20.80 -14.49 -28.62
N ALA A 121 -20.68 -13.64 -29.63
CA ALA A 121 -21.75 -12.76 -30.05
C ALA A 121 -23.02 -13.55 -30.45
N LEU A 122 -22.83 -14.72 -31.08
CA LEU A 122 -23.95 -15.59 -31.46
C LEU A 122 -24.62 -16.21 -30.22
N ALA A 123 -23.82 -16.71 -29.24
CA ALA A 123 -24.33 -17.26 -27.99
C ALA A 123 -25.15 -16.21 -27.22
N GLU A 124 -24.65 -14.99 -27.12
CA GLU A 124 -25.36 -13.88 -26.43
C GLU A 124 -26.69 -13.52 -27.11
N LYS A 125 -26.73 -13.56 -28.46
CA LYS A 125 -27.99 -13.38 -29.20
C LYS A 125 -29.01 -14.43 -28.83
N TYR A 126 -28.60 -15.71 -28.76
CA TYR A 126 -29.49 -16.83 -28.43
C TYR A 126 -29.86 -16.83 -26.93
N ALA A 127 -28.98 -16.37 -26.02
CA ALA A 127 -29.26 -16.24 -24.61
C ALA A 127 -30.45 -15.30 -24.31
N LYS A 128 -30.65 -14.26 -25.14
CA LYS A 128 -31.82 -13.38 -25.04
C LYS A 128 -33.11 -14.09 -25.37
N ALA A 129 -33.08 -15.05 -26.29
CA ALA A 129 -34.25 -15.83 -26.70
C ALA A 129 -34.50 -17.04 -25.77
N TYR A 130 -33.47 -17.55 -25.14
CA TYR A 130 -33.49 -18.72 -24.26
C TYR A 130 -32.84 -18.42 -22.90
N PRO A 131 -33.48 -17.62 -22.03
CA PRO A 131 -32.89 -17.11 -20.80
C PRO A 131 -32.58 -18.21 -19.75
N ASP A 132 -33.23 -19.35 -19.84
CA ASP A 132 -33.03 -20.48 -18.95
C ASP A 132 -31.86 -21.39 -19.37
N CYS A 133 -31.28 -21.16 -20.55
CA CYS A 133 -30.19 -21.94 -21.07
C CYS A 133 -28.85 -21.45 -20.46
N LYS A 134 -28.07 -22.37 -19.90
CA LYS A 134 -26.79 -22.03 -19.22
C LYS A 134 -25.59 -22.04 -20.17
N ALA A 135 -25.69 -22.81 -21.24
CA ALA A 135 -24.64 -22.94 -22.22
C ALA A 135 -25.21 -23.17 -23.61
N PHE A 136 -24.46 -22.73 -24.61
CA PHE A 136 -24.75 -23.03 -26.02
C PHE A 136 -23.60 -23.79 -26.64
N HIS A 137 -23.92 -24.81 -27.44
CA HIS A 137 -22.96 -25.57 -28.22
C HIS A 137 -23.02 -25.12 -29.67
N ILE A 138 -21.93 -24.55 -30.16
CA ILE A 138 -21.89 -23.94 -31.49
C ILE A 138 -20.92 -24.72 -32.37
N THR A 139 -21.37 -25.17 -33.48
CA THR A 139 -20.60 -25.93 -34.48
C THR A 139 -19.83 -24.99 -35.42
N SER A 140 -18.86 -25.53 -36.18
CA SER A 140 -18.00 -24.76 -37.08
C SER A 140 -18.78 -23.99 -38.18
N ASP A 141 -19.92 -24.48 -38.57
CA ASP A 141 -20.88 -23.85 -39.50
C ASP A 141 -21.78 -22.82 -38.81
N ARG A 142 -21.55 -22.51 -37.53
CA ARG A 142 -22.29 -21.55 -36.71
C ARG A 142 -23.74 -21.96 -36.38
N GLN A 143 -24.07 -23.24 -36.45
CA GLN A 143 -25.33 -23.71 -35.87
C GLN A 143 -25.24 -23.75 -34.34
N VAL A 144 -26.32 -23.33 -33.69
CA VAL A 144 -26.41 -23.19 -32.24
C VAL A 144 -27.33 -24.24 -31.67
N PHE A 145 -26.80 -25.03 -30.73
CA PHE A 145 -27.55 -26.06 -30.01
C PHE A 145 -27.65 -25.66 -28.53
N LEU A 146 -28.78 -26.00 -27.91
CA LEU A 146 -29.02 -25.71 -26.50
C LEU A 146 -28.19 -26.64 -25.63
N ASP A 147 -28.00 -26.29 -24.33
CA ASP A 147 -27.22 -27.05 -23.33
C ASP A 147 -27.58 -28.55 -23.29
N LYS A 148 -28.89 -28.89 -23.36
CA LYS A 148 -29.39 -30.27 -23.41
C LYS A 148 -29.07 -31.04 -24.70
N ASP A 149 -28.72 -30.34 -25.75
CA ASP A 149 -28.56 -30.90 -27.11
C ASP A 149 -27.07 -31.07 -27.47
N LYS A 150 -26.17 -31.14 -26.47
CA LYS A 150 -24.71 -31.28 -26.66
C LYS A 150 -24.34 -32.45 -27.61
N ASN A 151 -24.99 -33.59 -27.42
CA ASN A 151 -24.71 -34.77 -28.23
C ASN A 151 -25.10 -34.55 -29.68
N LEU A 152 -26.19 -33.83 -29.91
CA LEU A 152 -26.67 -33.48 -31.28
C LEU A 152 -25.69 -32.53 -31.95
N ALA A 153 -25.17 -31.56 -31.23
CA ALA A 153 -24.10 -30.66 -31.72
C ALA A 153 -22.85 -31.44 -32.14
N GLN A 154 -22.42 -32.38 -31.30
CA GLN A 154 -21.28 -33.25 -31.61
C GLN A 154 -21.51 -34.13 -32.83
N TYR A 155 -22.70 -34.70 -32.93
CA TYR A 155 -23.07 -35.52 -34.07
C TYR A 155 -23.11 -34.70 -35.37
N HIS A 156 -23.68 -33.52 -35.32
CA HIS A 156 -23.71 -32.57 -36.46
C HIS A 156 -22.30 -32.18 -36.88
N GLN A 157 -21.46 -31.80 -35.92
CA GLN A 157 -20.05 -31.43 -36.16
C GLN A 157 -19.26 -32.56 -36.81
N LYS A 158 -19.50 -33.81 -36.38
CA LYS A 158 -18.86 -34.99 -36.97
C LYS A 158 -19.29 -35.17 -38.46
N GLY A 159 -20.50 -34.80 -38.78
CA GLY A 159 -21.00 -34.81 -40.17
C GLY A 159 -20.35 -33.74 -41.06
N LEU A 160 -19.87 -32.64 -40.49
CA LEU A 160 -19.16 -31.58 -41.21
C LEU A 160 -17.69 -31.94 -41.54
N GLY A 161 -17.11 -32.92 -40.86
CA GLY A 161 -15.79 -33.45 -41.17
C GLY A 161 -14.60 -32.64 -40.61
N GLU A 162 -14.75 -31.34 -40.41
CA GLU A 162 -13.68 -30.44 -39.90
C GLU A 162 -14.23 -29.49 -38.84
N GLY A 163 -13.35 -29.18 -37.82
CA GLY A 163 -13.65 -28.26 -36.73
C GLY A 163 -14.16 -28.96 -35.47
N GLU A 164 -14.39 -28.17 -34.45
CA GLU A 164 -14.84 -28.62 -33.12
C GLU A 164 -16.07 -27.85 -32.64
N VAL A 165 -16.87 -28.51 -31.80
CA VAL A 165 -17.98 -27.87 -31.12
C VAL A 165 -17.46 -26.93 -30.04
N ARG A 166 -17.75 -25.65 -30.14
CA ARG A 166 -17.46 -24.68 -29.09
C ARG A 166 -18.62 -24.61 -28.11
N THR A 167 -18.30 -24.82 -26.83
CA THR A 167 -19.26 -24.66 -25.75
C THR A 167 -19.07 -23.29 -25.11
N ILE A 168 -20.10 -22.46 -25.14
CA ILE A 168 -20.08 -21.11 -24.58
C ILE A 168 -21.06 -21.03 -23.43
N ASN A 169 -20.56 -20.77 -22.25
CA ASN A 169 -21.36 -20.52 -21.06
C ASN A 169 -21.80 -19.05 -21.05
N VAL A 170 -23.09 -18.80 -20.86
CA VAL A 170 -23.68 -17.45 -20.87
C VAL A 170 -24.04 -16.92 -19.49
N ARG A 171 -23.58 -17.63 -18.45
CA ARG A 171 -23.68 -17.24 -17.03
C ARG A 171 -22.41 -17.52 -16.31
#